data_00550d975c3b3dd76337b7a5874e170b
#
_entry.id   00550d975c3b3dd76337b7a5874e170b
#
_cell.length_a   1.000
_cell.length_b   1.000
_cell.length_c   1.000
_cell.angle_alpha   90.00
_cell.angle_beta   90.00
_cell.angle_gamma   90.00
#
_symmetry.space_group_name_H-M   'P 1'
#
loop_
_entity.id
_entity.type
_entity.pdbx_description
1 polymer ?
#
loop_
_entity_poly.entity_id
_entity_poly.type
_entity_poly.pdbx_seq_one_letter_code
_entity_poly.pdbx_strand_id
1 'polypeptide(L)'
;MTLVCNIYTPCSAPRSVRIEAGDKAPDLVLPSIDGTEFEMSAMKGKRVIFTFFRFSTCPFCNIRIDDIMKRWGEFHEDTVMVGVFDAKIDELTRRMGKRGIPFTVVADETYQTYLDNGVEKSLGRFMLGAMKSPLTMVKATLKGYVPMTLSLSKMSTLPVDMLIDEDGTVVEAHYCKDTVDHLPIDRLIAFSKGS
;
A
#
# COMPACT_ATOMS: atom_id res chain seq x y z
N MET A 1 -24.31 -44.93 16.71
CA MET A 1 -23.37 -44.21 17.60
C MET A 1 -22.89 -42.97 16.85
N THR A 2 -23.64 -41.89 17.03
CA THR A 2 -23.53 -40.68 16.21
C THR A 2 -22.54 -39.71 16.92
N LEU A 3 -21.40 -39.44 16.29
CA LEU A 3 -20.43 -38.46 16.77
C LEU A 3 -20.98 -37.04 16.57
N VAL A 4 -21.34 -36.39 17.65
CA VAL A 4 -21.72 -34.97 17.68
C VAL A 4 -20.44 -34.15 17.64
N CYS A 5 -20.23 -33.43 16.53
CA CYS A 5 -19.15 -32.48 16.39
C CYS A 5 -19.41 -31.27 17.29
N ASN A 6 -18.52 -30.98 18.22
CA ASN A 6 -18.65 -29.95 19.25
C ASN A 6 -18.27 -28.58 18.65
N ILE A 7 -19.24 -27.67 18.53
CA ILE A 7 -19.17 -26.35 17.85
C ILE A 7 -18.63 -25.22 18.76
N TYR A 8 -17.71 -25.52 19.68
CA TYR A 8 -17.05 -24.51 20.53
C TYR A 8 -15.52 -24.62 20.46
N THR A 9 -14.97 -24.48 19.25
CA THR A 9 -13.57 -24.02 19.14
C THR A 9 -13.65 -22.56 18.71
N PRO A 10 -13.18 -21.60 19.50
CA PRO A 10 -13.06 -20.24 19.00
C PRO A 10 -12.08 -20.30 17.83
N CYS A 11 -12.57 -19.97 16.63
CA CYS A 11 -11.72 -19.71 15.50
C CYS A 11 -10.82 -18.54 15.91
N SER A 12 -9.61 -18.83 16.33
CA SER A 12 -8.61 -17.80 16.59
C SER A 12 -8.47 -17.03 15.29
N ALA A 13 -8.83 -15.75 15.30
CA ALA A 13 -8.55 -14.87 14.19
C ALA A 13 -7.08 -15.10 13.76
N PRO A 14 -6.81 -15.30 12.47
CA PRO A 14 -5.44 -15.52 12.03
C PRO A 14 -4.60 -14.36 12.56
N ARG A 15 -3.55 -14.67 13.29
CA ARG A 15 -2.55 -13.66 13.66
C ARG A 15 -2.08 -13.04 12.35
N SER A 16 -2.22 -11.74 12.20
CA SER A 16 -1.62 -11.03 11.08
C SER A 16 -0.13 -11.35 11.06
N VAL A 17 0.26 -12.13 10.08
CA VAL A 17 1.68 -12.51 9.90
C VAL A 17 2.25 -11.51 8.91
N ARG A 18 3.36 -10.88 9.26
CA ARG A 18 4.11 -10.07 8.30
C ARG A 18 4.57 -10.97 7.17
N ILE A 19 4.43 -10.48 5.96
CA ILE A 19 5.02 -11.10 4.78
C ILE A 19 6.53 -10.81 4.79
N GLU A 20 7.32 -11.84 4.50
CA GLU A 20 8.78 -11.74 4.42
C GLU A 20 9.28 -12.12 3.02
N ALA A 21 10.54 -11.84 2.75
CA ALA A 21 11.18 -12.29 1.51
C ALA A 21 11.16 -13.82 1.42
N GLY A 22 10.71 -14.36 0.30
CA GLY A 22 10.49 -15.79 0.06
C GLY A 22 9.05 -16.23 0.20
N ASP A 23 8.17 -15.44 0.82
CA ASP A 23 6.73 -15.73 0.90
C ASP A 23 6.05 -15.52 -0.46
N LYS A 24 4.85 -16.05 -0.60
CA LYS A 24 3.99 -15.75 -1.75
C LYS A 24 3.32 -14.39 -1.57
N ALA A 25 3.13 -13.70 -2.71
CA ALA A 25 2.36 -12.47 -2.75
C ALA A 25 0.96 -12.66 -2.16
N PRO A 26 0.40 -11.62 -1.51
CA PRO A 26 -0.95 -11.69 -0.97
C PRO A 26 -1.96 -11.95 -2.09
N ASP A 27 -2.85 -12.93 -1.88
CA ASP A 27 -3.97 -13.16 -2.78
C ASP A 27 -5.10 -12.18 -2.43
N LEU A 28 -5.40 -11.27 -3.38
CA LEU A 28 -6.38 -10.21 -3.15
C LEU A 28 -7.05 -9.76 -4.45
N VAL A 29 -8.29 -9.32 -4.30
CA VAL A 29 -9.07 -8.65 -5.34
C VAL A 29 -9.60 -7.35 -4.74
N LEU A 30 -9.29 -6.22 -5.36
CA LEU A 30 -9.68 -4.89 -4.86
C LEU A 30 -10.18 -3.99 -5.99
N PRO A 31 -11.19 -3.13 -5.71
CA PRO A 31 -11.69 -2.18 -6.70
C PRO A 31 -10.66 -1.09 -7.01
N SER A 32 -10.48 -0.78 -8.29
CA SER A 32 -9.57 0.24 -8.81
C SER A 32 -10.30 1.53 -9.16
N ILE A 33 -9.60 2.66 -9.08
CA ILE A 33 -10.14 4.00 -9.41
C ILE A 33 -10.50 4.17 -10.90
N ASP A 34 -10.04 3.28 -11.78
CA ASP A 34 -10.38 3.26 -13.20
C ASP A 34 -11.69 2.51 -13.51
N GLY A 35 -12.34 1.97 -12.47
CA GLY A 35 -13.59 1.24 -12.57
C GLY A 35 -13.43 -0.26 -12.82
N THR A 36 -12.20 -0.77 -12.83
CA THR A 36 -11.90 -2.20 -12.92
C THR A 36 -11.67 -2.82 -11.54
N GLU A 37 -11.52 -4.14 -11.48
CA GLU A 37 -11.00 -4.85 -10.32
C GLU A 37 -9.54 -5.21 -10.57
N PHE A 38 -8.69 -4.94 -9.58
CA PHE A 38 -7.33 -5.43 -9.56
C PHE A 38 -7.31 -6.79 -8.87
N GLU A 39 -6.73 -7.78 -9.53
CA GLU A 39 -6.53 -9.12 -9.01
C GLU A 39 -5.04 -9.48 -9.02
N MET A 40 -4.47 -9.81 -7.87
CA MET A 40 -3.04 -10.13 -7.76
C MET A 40 -2.70 -11.41 -8.54
N SER A 41 -3.57 -12.40 -8.58
CA SER A 41 -3.37 -13.65 -9.31
C SER A 41 -3.19 -13.45 -10.82
N ALA A 42 -3.79 -12.37 -11.39
CA ALA A 42 -3.65 -11.99 -12.79
C ALA A 42 -2.27 -11.37 -13.12
N MET A 43 -1.47 -11.05 -12.10
CA MET A 43 -0.15 -10.44 -12.26
C MET A 43 0.97 -11.47 -12.46
N LYS A 44 0.66 -12.75 -12.53
CA LYS A 44 1.65 -13.82 -12.77
C LYS A 44 2.43 -13.57 -14.05
N GLY A 45 3.75 -13.71 -13.99
CA GLY A 45 4.65 -13.40 -15.09
C GLY A 45 5.08 -11.95 -15.18
N LYS A 46 4.67 -11.11 -14.22
CA LYS A 46 5.05 -9.68 -14.14
C LYS A 46 5.70 -9.37 -12.80
N ARG A 47 6.65 -8.44 -12.81
CA ARG A 47 7.16 -7.83 -11.57
C ARG A 47 6.19 -6.81 -11.06
N VAL A 48 5.84 -6.94 -9.78
CA VAL A 48 4.87 -6.05 -9.14
C VAL A 48 5.52 -5.28 -8.01
N ILE A 49 5.40 -3.95 -8.06
CA ILE A 49 5.70 -3.05 -6.95
C ILE A 49 4.38 -2.80 -6.24
N PHE A 50 4.23 -3.32 -5.03
CA PHE A 50 2.99 -3.26 -4.28
C PHE A 50 3.18 -2.42 -3.01
N THR A 51 2.43 -1.32 -2.89
CA THR A 51 2.56 -0.40 -1.76
C THR A 51 1.24 -0.26 -1.01
N PHE A 52 1.25 -0.56 0.28
CA PHE A 52 0.20 -0.16 1.20
C PHE A 52 0.43 1.31 1.59
N PHE A 53 -0.33 2.17 0.98
CA PHE A 53 -0.42 3.57 1.38
C PHE A 53 -1.33 3.70 2.61
N ARG A 54 -1.62 4.89 3.02
CA ARG A 54 -2.49 5.17 4.18
C ARG A 54 -3.88 5.55 3.69
N PHE A 55 -4.37 6.70 4.06
CA PHE A 55 -5.67 7.24 3.61
C PHE A 55 -5.50 8.22 2.44
N SER A 56 -6.55 8.43 1.66
CA SER A 56 -6.55 9.21 0.40
C SER A 56 -5.99 10.64 0.53
N THR A 57 -6.19 11.31 1.68
CA THR A 57 -5.73 12.68 1.94
C THR A 57 -4.40 12.77 2.69
N CYS A 58 -3.67 11.64 2.83
CA CYS A 58 -2.38 11.62 3.50
C CYS A 58 -1.35 12.49 2.77
N PRO A 59 -0.79 13.53 3.40
CA PRO A 59 0.16 14.42 2.76
C PRO A 59 1.42 13.69 2.26
N PHE A 60 1.98 12.81 3.07
CA PHE A 60 3.19 12.04 2.74
C PHE A 60 2.95 11.08 1.58
N CYS A 61 1.81 10.35 1.58
CA CYS A 61 1.46 9.44 0.50
C CYS A 61 1.30 10.19 -0.83
N ASN A 62 0.62 11.33 -0.81
CA ASN A 62 0.41 12.13 -2.02
C ASN A 62 1.71 12.72 -2.57
N ILE A 63 2.64 13.17 -1.71
CA ILE A 63 3.98 13.61 -2.16
C ILE A 63 4.78 12.42 -2.73
N ARG A 64 4.71 11.25 -2.09
CA ARG A 64 5.36 10.03 -2.61
C ARG A 64 4.87 9.67 -4.00
N ILE A 65 3.55 9.71 -4.23
CA ILE A 65 2.94 9.48 -5.55
C ILE A 65 3.47 10.49 -6.56
N ASP A 66 3.46 11.79 -6.23
CA ASP A 66 3.97 12.83 -7.12
C ASP A 66 5.45 12.61 -7.49
N ASP A 67 6.26 12.17 -6.54
CA ASP A 67 7.68 11.96 -6.79
C ASP A 67 7.93 10.68 -7.64
N ILE A 68 7.10 9.63 -7.50
CA ILE A 68 7.08 8.46 -8.40
C ILE A 68 6.63 8.88 -9.80
N MET A 69 5.53 9.63 -9.92
CA MET A 69 5.00 10.10 -11.21
C MET A 69 6.04 10.90 -12.02
N LYS A 70 6.83 11.77 -11.37
CA LYS A 70 7.89 12.55 -12.03
C LYS A 70 8.97 11.68 -12.64
N ARG A 71 9.21 10.51 -12.05
CA ARG A 71 10.27 9.58 -12.44
C ARG A 71 9.73 8.35 -13.17
N TRP A 72 8.42 8.32 -13.48
CA TRP A 72 7.77 7.16 -14.09
C TRP A 72 8.44 6.69 -15.38
N GLY A 73 8.92 7.60 -16.21
CA GLY A 73 9.64 7.27 -17.42
C GLY A 73 11.00 6.56 -17.23
N GLU A 74 11.48 6.45 -15.97
CA GLU A 74 12.70 5.70 -15.65
C GLU A 74 12.40 4.23 -15.33
N PHE A 75 11.14 3.86 -15.07
CA PHE A 75 10.73 2.48 -14.82
C PHE A 75 10.70 1.67 -16.12
N HIS A 76 10.81 0.36 -16.03
CA HIS A 76 10.62 -0.52 -17.17
C HIS A 76 9.17 -0.43 -17.68
N GLU A 77 8.96 -0.51 -19.00
CA GLU A 77 7.64 -0.33 -19.60
C GLU A 77 6.58 -1.35 -19.14
N ASP A 78 6.99 -2.60 -18.84
CA ASP A 78 6.11 -3.65 -18.33
C ASP A 78 5.91 -3.61 -16.81
N THR A 79 6.36 -2.55 -16.13
CA THR A 79 6.26 -2.44 -14.68
C THR A 79 4.80 -2.36 -14.25
N VAL A 80 4.39 -3.27 -13.38
CA VAL A 80 3.12 -3.16 -12.64
C VAL A 80 3.40 -2.54 -11.29
N MET A 81 2.80 -1.39 -11.03
CA MET A 81 2.78 -0.81 -9.69
C MET A 81 1.36 -0.70 -9.19
N VAL A 82 1.14 -1.04 -7.92
CA VAL A 82 -0.17 -1.01 -7.28
C VAL A 82 -0.08 -0.28 -5.94
N GLY A 83 -0.91 0.73 -5.77
CA GLY A 83 -1.05 1.45 -4.51
C GLY A 83 -2.39 1.19 -3.84
N VAL A 84 -2.38 0.56 -2.67
CA VAL A 84 -3.60 0.27 -1.87
C VAL A 84 -3.85 1.40 -0.88
N PHE A 85 -5.11 1.84 -0.76
CA PHE A 85 -5.53 2.88 0.16
C PHE A 85 -6.64 2.43 1.11
N ASP A 86 -6.51 2.76 2.39
CA ASP A 86 -7.60 2.71 3.40
C ASP A 86 -8.61 3.82 3.11
N ALA A 87 -9.47 3.60 2.13
CA ALA A 87 -10.45 4.56 1.68
C ALA A 87 -11.63 3.86 0.99
N LYS A 88 -12.77 4.55 0.92
CA LYS A 88 -13.87 4.14 0.03
C LYS A 88 -13.50 4.40 -1.42
N ILE A 89 -13.91 3.51 -2.32
CA ILE A 89 -13.59 3.64 -3.74
C ILE A 89 -14.08 4.97 -4.33
N ASP A 90 -15.29 5.41 -3.99
CA ASP A 90 -15.85 6.67 -4.49
C ASP A 90 -15.03 7.89 -4.04
N GLU A 91 -14.56 7.88 -2.78
CA GLU A 91 -13.68 8.94 -2.26
C GLU A 91 -12.35 8.94 -3.00
N LEU A 92 -11.74 7.77 -3.17
CA LEU A 92 -10.45 7.61 -3.81
C LEU A 92 -10.51 8.04 -5.28
N THR A 93 -11.52 7.59 -6.02
CA THR A 93 -11.77 7.97 -7.43
C THR A 93 -11.97 9.47 -7.58
N ARG A 94 -12.79 10.09 -6.72
CA ARG A 94 -13.00 11.55 -6.74
C ARG A 94 -11.72 12.34 -6.53
N ARG A 95 -10.80 11.85 -5.67
CA ARG A 95 -9.56 12.56 -5.32
C ARG A 95 -8.42 12.28 -6.28
N MET A 96 -8.31 11.06 -6.78
CA MET A 96 -7.13 10.59 -7.52
C MET A 96 -7.41 10.31 -9.00
N GLY A 97 -8.65 10.03 -9.37
CA GLY A 97 -9.00 9.62 -10.74
C GLY A 97 -8.66 10.62 -11.85
N LYS A 98 -8.54 11.92 -11.51
CA LYS A 98 -8.17 12.98 -12.49
C LYS A 98 -6.68 13.36 -12.46
N ARG A 99 -5.87 12.72 -11.63
CA ARG A 99 -4.45 13.09 -11.45
C ARG A 99 -3.51 12.55 -12.52
N GLY A 100 -3.99 11.65 -13.40
CA GLY A 100 -3.13 10.99 -14.39
C GLY A 100 -2.05 10.12 -13.76
N ILE A 101 -2.37 9.44 -12.65
CA ILE A 101 -1.45 8.50 -11.99
C ILE A 101 -1.19 7.34 -12.94
N PRO A 102 0.08 7.04 -13.29
CA PRO A 102 0.40 6.07 -14.33
C PRO A 102 0.38 4.62 -13.86
N PHE A 103 -0.05 4.35 -12.65
CA PHE A 103 -0.11 3.02 -12.04
C PHE A 103 -1.47 2.76 -11.38
N THR A 104 -1.75 1.50 -11.07
CA THR A 104 -3.02 1.07 -10.48
C THR A 104 -3.18 1.57 -9.05
N VAL A 105 -4.31 2.19 -8.76
CA VAL A 105 -4.68 2.67 -7.43
C VAL A 105 -5.97 1.99 -7.01
N VAL A 106 -5.94 1.27 -5.89
CA VAL A 106 -7.05 0.44 -5.39
C VAL A 106 -7.46 0.82 -3.99
N ALA A 107 -8.72 0.53 -3.65
CA ALA A 107 -9.30 0.82 -2.34
C ALA A 107 -9.51 -0.47 -1.54
N ASP A 108 -9.07 -0.48 -0.28
CA ASP A 108 -9.52 -1.43 0.73
C ASP A 108 -10.42 -0.71 1.74
N GLU A 109 -11.72 -0.76 1.51
CA GLU A 109 -12.71 -0.10 2.37
C GLU A 109 -12.82 -0.72 3.75
N THR A 110 -12.51 -2.01 3.84
CA THR A 110 -12.65 -2.82 5.06
C THR A 110 -11.41 -2.81 5.93
N TYR A 111 -10.29 -2.35 5.39
CA TYR A 111 -8.97 -2.47 6.01
C TYR A 111 -8.49 -3.93 6.20
N GLN A 112 -9.21 -4.91 5.63
CA GLN A 112 -8.93 -6.32 5.86
C GLN A 112 -7.59 -6.73 5.24
N THR A 113 -7.30 -6.26 4.02
CA THR A 113 -6.02 -6.55 3.36
C THR A 113 -4.82 -6.05 4.18
N TYR A 114 -4.95 -4.91 4.86
CA TYR A 114 -3.91 -4.42 5.76
C TYR A 114 -3.69 -5.35 6.96
N LEU A 115 -4.78 -5.82 7.57
CA LEU A 115 -4.72 -6.73 8.71
C LEU A 115 -4.10 -8.07 8.33
N ASP A 116 -4.51 -8.64 7.20
CA ASP A 116 -4.05 -9.95 6.74
C ASP A 116 -2.56 -9.94 6.41
N ASN A 117 -2.02 -8.79 6.01
CA ASN A 117 -0.62 -8.62 5.64
C ASN A 117 0.23 -7.98 6.74
N GLY A 118 -0.24 -7.97 7.98
CA GLY A 118 0.55 -7.52 9.13
C GLY A 118 0.92 -6.04 9.13
N VAL A 119 0.16 -5.19 8.44
CA VAL A 119 0.39 -3.74 8.43
C VAL A 119 0.14 -3.16 9.81
N GLU A 120 1.14 -2.49 10.36
CA GLU A 120 1.10 -1.99 11.73
C GLU A 120 0.44 -0.62 11.84
N LYS A 121 -0.09 -0.34 13.04
CA LYS A 121 -0.55 0.99 13.46
C LYS A 121 0.28 1.49 14.62
N SER A 122 0.84 2.70 14.50
CA SER A 122 1.58 3.35 15.58
C SER A 122 1.50 4.87 15.47
N LEU A 123 0.79 5.48 16.40
CA LEU A 123 0.67 6.95 16.45
C LEU A 123 2.01 7.61 16.77
N GLY A 124 2.83 7.01 17.64
CA GLY A 124 4.15 7.55 17.98
C GLY A 124 5.11 7.56 16.78
N ARG A 125 5.12 6.48 15.99
CA ARG A 125 5.94 6.37 14.77
C ARG A 125 5.42 7.29 13.65
N PHE A 126 4.10 7.51 13.58
CA PHE A 126 3.52 8.52 12.72
C PHE A 126 4.04 9.92 13.06
N MET A 127 3.96 10.31 14.34
CA MET A 127 4.46 11.62 14.81
C MET A 127 5.96 11.78 14.55
N LEU A 128 6.74 10.71 14.75
CA LEU A 128 8.17 10.71 14.47
C LEU A 128 8.46 11.00 12.99
N GLY A 129 7.74 10.36 12.07
CA GLY A 129 7.89 10.60 10.63
C GLY A 129 7.52 12.05 10.24
N ALA A 130 6.44 12.59 10.82
CA ALA A 130 6.03 13.97 10.61
C ALA A 130 7.11 14.97 11.09
N MET A 131 7.74 14.70 12.23
CA MET A 131 8.83 15.54 12.78
C MET A 131 10.12 15.45 11.95
N LYS A 132 10.44 14.29 11.37
CA LYS A 132 11.63 14.11 10.53
C LYS A 132 11.57 14.84 9.19
N SER A 133 10.36 15.13 8.69
CA SER A 133 10.18 15.67 7.34
C SER A 133 9.30 16.94 7.30
N PRO A 134 9.69 18.01 7.98
CA PRO A 134 8.92 19.27 7.99
C PRO A 134 8.81 19.88 6.59
N LEU A 135 9.84 19.76 5.77
CA LEU A 135 9.82 20.25 4.39
C LEU A 135 8.79 19.51 3.53
N THR A 136 8.61 18.21 3.75
CA THR A 136 7.57 17.43 3.06
C THR A 136 6.18 17.93 3.45
N MET A 137 5.96 18.26 4.71
CA MET A 137 4.68 18.84 5.16
C MET A 137 4.41 20.20 4.51
N VAL A 138 5.41 21.09 4.46
CA VAL A 138 5.30 22.38 3.76
C VAL A 138 5.00 22.18 2.28
N LYS A 139 5.74 21.32 1.60
CA LYS A 139 5.54 20.98 0.19
C LYS A 139 4.14 20.42 -0.06
N ALA A 140 3.64 19.55 0.81
CA ALA A 140 2.31 18.97 0.72
C ALA A 140 1.22 20.03 0.89
N THR A 141 1.36 20.92 1.89
CA THR A 141 0.41 22.01 2.14
C THR A 141 0.35 22.97 0.96
N LEU A 142 1.50 23.36 0.39
CA LEU A 142 1.56 24.23 -0.80
C LEU A 142 0.89 23.60 -2.02
N LYS A 143 0.84 22.26 -2.11
CA LYS A 143 0.13 21.50 -3.15
C LYS A 143 -1.35 21.24 -2.82
N GLY A 144 -1.84 21.70 -1.67
CA GLY A 144 -3.20 21.47 -1.22
C GLY A 144 -3.47 20.08 -0.62
N TYR A 145 -2.42 19.31 -0.32
CA TYR A 145 -2.53 18.01 0.35
C TYR A 145 -2.66 18.20 1.86
N VAL A 146 -3.88 18.50 2.31
CA VAL A 146 -4.18 18.68 3.73
C VAL A 146 -4.88 17.43 4.26
N PRO A 147 -4.48 16.88 5.42
CA PRO A 147 -5.16 15.73 5.99
C PRO A 147 -6.58 16.12 6.37
N MET A 148 -7.57 15.50 5.74
CA MET A 148 -9.00 15.75 5.98
C MET A 148 -9.64 14.63 6.82
N THR A 149 -8.84 13.88 7.56
CA THR A 149 -9.35 12.86 8.49
C THR A 149 -8.99 13.21 9.92
N LEU A 150 -9.97 13.06 10.82
CA LEU A 150 -9.77 13.12 12.28
C LEU A 150 -9.63 11.71 12.89
N SER A 151 -9.64 10.66 12.06
CA SER A 151 -9.50 9.29 12.53
C SER A 151 -8.05 9.00 12.92
N LEU A 152 -7.79 8.93 14.22
CA LEU A 152 -6.48 8.53 14.76
C LEU A 152 -6.07 7.12 14.28
N SER A 153 -7.03 6.22 14.09
CA SER A 153 -6.79 4.89 13.55
C SER A 153 -6.21 4.93 12.15
N LYS A 154 -6.78 5.75 11.24
CA LYS A 154 -6.25 5.92 9.88
C LYS A 154 -4.90 6.64 9.89
N MET A 155 -4.73 7.62 10.76
CA MET A 155 -3.47 8.36 10.89
C MET A 155 -2.32 7.50 11.42
N SER A 156 -2.59 6.49 12.22
CA SER A 156 -1.58 5.63 12.84
C SER A 156 -1.08 4.50 11.92
N THR A 157 -1.73 4.21 10.80
CA THR A 157 -1.29 3.20 9.83
C THR A 157 0.10 3.54 9.32
N LEU A 158 1.00 2.55 9.29
CA LEU A 158 2.34 2.68 8.71
C LEU A 158 2.34 2.07 7.30
N PRO A 159 3.02 2.69 6.34
CA PRO A 159 3.07 2.14 4.99
C PRO A 159 3.92 0.87 4.92
N VAL A 160 3.72 0.09 3.85
CA VAL A 160 4.54 -1.08 3.53
C VAL A 160 4.80 -1.09 2.03
N ASP A 161 6.04 -1.29 1.62
CA ASP A 161 6.41 -1.52 0.23
C ASP A 161 6.82 -2.98 0.05
N MET A 162 6.29 -3.65 -0.99
CA MET A 162 6.64 -5.01 -1.36
C MET A 162 7.09 -5.06 -2.82
N LEU A 163 8.15 -5.80 -3.07
CA LEU A 163 8.64 -6.12 -4.40
C LEU A 163 8.37 -7.60 -4.66
N ILE A 164 7.59 -7.90 -5.70
CA ILE A 164 7.08 -9.23 -6.01
C ILE A 164 7.58 -9.61 -7.40
N ASP A 165 8.28 -10.73 -7.50
CA ASP A 165 8.85 -11.22 -8.75
C ASP A 165 7.80 -11.90 -9.65
N GLU A 166 8.18 -12.28 -10.87
CA GLU A 166 7.30 -12.80 -11.91
C GLU A 166 6.62 -14.13 -11.52
N ASP A 167 7.24 -14.91 -10.63
CA ASP A 167 6.64 -16.15 -10.09
C ASP A 167 5.66 -15.93 -8.93
N GLY A 168 5.44 -14.66 -8.54
CA GLY A 168 4.60 -14.25 -7.41
C GLY A 168 5.28 -14.44 -6.06
N THR A 169 6.61 -14.52 -6.00
CA THR A 169 7.37 -14.56 -4.75
C THR A 169 7.76 -13.14 -4.33
N VAL A 170 7.57 -12.81 -3.06
CA VAL A 170 8.03 -11.55 -2.48
C VAL A 170 9.55 -11.60 -2.35
N VAL A 171 10.25 -10.73 -3.07
CA VAL A 171 11.72 -10.63 -2.98
C VAL A 171 12.17 -9.63 -1.92
N GLU A 172 11.31 -8.67 -1.60
CA GLU A 172 11.56 -7.68 -0.55
C GLU A 172 10.26 -7.19 0.04
N ALA A 173 10.14 -7.18 1.37
CA ALA A 173 9.01 -6.60 2.11
C ALA A 173 9.53 -5.59 3.13
N HIS A 174 9.30 -4.31 2.86
CA HIS A 174 9.74 -3.20 3.69
C HIS A 174 8.57 -2.64 4.51
N TYR A 175 8.48 -3.05 5.77
CA TYR A 175 7.55 -2.48 6.74
C TYR A 175 8.13 -1.19 7.29
N CYS A 176 7.61 -0.07 6.85
CA CYS A 176 8.15 1.26 7.17
C CYS A 176 8.21 1.52 8.68
N LYS A 177 9.33 2.05 9.15
CA LYS A 177 9.52 2.42 10.56
C LYS A 177 8.72 3.66 10.95
N ASP A 178 8.42 4.50 9.98
CA ASP A 178 7.59 5.70 10.12
C ASP A 178 6.90 6.05 8.79
N THR A 179 6.26 7.20 8.70
CA THR A 179 5.42 7.58 7.55
C THR A 179 6.19 8.03 6.31
N VAL A 180 7.51 8.14 6.38
CA VAL A 180 8.39 8.57 5.28
C VAL A 180 9.49 7.56 4.96
N ASP A 181 9.55 6.46 5.71
CA ASP A 181 10.55 5.39 5.57
C ASP A 181 10.18 4.40 4.44
N HIS A 182 9.84 4.91 3.28
CA HIS A 182 9.59 4.09 2.09
C HIS A 182 10.88 3.59 1.45
N LEU A 183 10.82 2.47 0.70
CA LEU A 183 11.92 2.09 -0.18
C LEU A 183 12.32 3.25 -1.09
N PRO A 184 13.62 3.50 -1.32
CA PRO A 184 14.07 4.53 -2.26
C PRO A 184 13.46 4.32 -3.65
N ILE A 185 13.09 5.39 -4.36
CA ILE A 185 12.54 5.28 -5.72
C ILE A 185 13.57 4.62 -6.67
N ASP A 186 14.86 4.87 -6.46
CA ASP A 186 15.93 4.19 -7.20
C ASP A 186 15.88 2.66 -7.04
N ARG A 187 15.54 2.16 -5.84
CA ARG A 187 15.35 0.72 -5.60
C ARG A 187 14.15 0.18 -6.37
N LEU A 188 13.03 0.93 -6.40
CA LEU A 188 11.84 0.55 -7.18
C LEU A 188 12.17 0.49 -8.67
N ILE A 189 12.91 1.49 -9.18
CA ILE A 189 13.34 1.55 -10.60
C ILE A 189 14.29 0.39 -10.91
N ALA A 190 15.28 0.13 -10.06
CA ALA A 190 16.21 -0.99 -10.25
C ALA A 190 15.45 -2.31 -10.30
N PHE A 191 14.55 -2.56 -9.35
CA PHE A 191 13.71 -3.76 -9.34
C PHE A 191 12.87 -3.90 -10.61
N SER A 192 12.27 -2.81 -11.10
CA SER A 192 11.48 -2.84 -12.32
C SER A 192 12.27 -3.32 -13.54
N LYS A 193 13.60 -3.09 -13.53
CA LYS A 193 14.55 -3.48 -14.61
C LYS A 193 15.22 -4.82 -14.37
N GLY A 194 14.90 -5.52 -13.28
CA GLY A 194 15.48 -6.82 -12.98
C GLY A 194 16.83 -6.78 -12.24
N SER A 195 17.10 -5.70 -11.51
CA SER A 195 18.36 -5.49 -10.78
C SER A 195 18.14 -5.47 -9.27
#